data_42c22bd343b3096578f57a48c7d2c808
#
_entry.id   42c22bd343b3096578f57a48c7d2c808
#
_cell.length_a   1.000
_cell.length_b   1.000
_cell.length_c   1.000
_cell.angle_alpha   90.00
_cell.angle_beta   90.00
_cell.angle_gamma   90.00
#
_symmetry.space_group_name_H-M   'P 1'
#
loop_
_entity.id
_entity.type
_entity.pdbx_description
1 polymer ?
#
loop_
_entity_poly.entity_id
_entity_poly.type
_entity_poly.pdbx_seq_one_letter_code
_entity_poly.pdbx_strand_id
1 'polypeptide(L)'
;VNLRYDGSSRFRSDSRWGFFPSASVGWNIAREKFFLPVSKVVNTFKVRASYGSLGNQNTSSLYPTYSTIGTGTGSWIIDGTLANIAWAPSLVSYNLSWEKIRTWNAGVDFGLFNNRLTGSFDYYIRKTDDMVGPSEKLPVVLGTAVPSSNNTNLKTFGWELELMWKDRLNNGLNYSARFTLADSRTKITRYSNPSGLIDGFYAGKYVGEIWGYETIGIAQSDQEMAEHIGRLINGGQSNLGQDWKAGDIMYKDLNEDGKIDAGSRTLQDHGDLKRIGNSTPRYNVGLELAADWKGFDIRMFWQGTLKRDYFQGSYYFWGANGRQGPWFSTALKGHDDYFRNDEASPLGTNLNSYYPRPLFNTDKNQQSQTKYLQDAS
;
A
#
# COMPACT_ATOMS: atom_id res chain seq x y z
N VAL A 1 -14.17 9.84 30.29
CA VAL A 1 -13.32 8.65 30.47
C VAL A 1 -14.19 7.42 30.28
N ASN A 2 -13.69 6.44 29.52
CA ASN A 2 -14.32 5.15 29.32
C ASN A 2 -13.29 4.05 29.56
N LEU A 3 -13.66 2.98 30.24
CA LEU A 3 -12.79 1.87 30.58
C LEU A 3 -13.47 0.57 30.11
N ARG A 4 -12.76 -0.24 29.34
CA ARG A 4 -13.25 -1.53 28.87
C ARG A 4 -12.27 -2.64 29.29
N TYR A 5 -12.84 -3.76 29.69
CA TYR A 5 -12.12 -4.99 30.00
C TYR A 5 -12.76 -6.12 29.21
N ASP A 6 -12.11 -6.56 28.14
CA ASP A 6 -12.67 -7.51 27.19
C ASP A 6 -11.91 -8.86 27.27
N GLY A 7 -12.64 -9.95 27.11
CA GLY A 7 -12.05 -11.30 27.05
C GLY A 7 -12.33 -11.98 25.71
N SER A 8 -11.34 -12.73 25.21
CA SER A 8 -11.47 -13.51 23.99
C SER A 8 -11.03 -14.96 24.19
N SER A 9 -11.90 -15.89 23.81
CA SER A 9 -11.57 -17.34 23.83
C SER A 9 -10.56 -17.76 22.75
N ARG A 10 -10.22 -16.88 21.82
CA ARG A 10 -9.19 -17.13 20.81
C ARG A 10 -7.78 -17.23 21.39
N PHE A 11 -7.58 -16.57 22.54
CA PHE A 11 -6.31 -16.54 23.24
C PHE A 11 -6.33 -17.47 24.45
N ARG A 12 -5.16 -17.92 24.86
CA ARG A 12 -5.00 -18.74 26.06
C ARG A 12 -5.35 -17.94 27.32
N SER A 13 -5.52 -18.64 28.44
CA SER A 13 -6.00 -18.06 29.71
C SER A 13 -5.18 -16.86 30.20
N ASP A 14 -3.87 -16.89 30.00
CA ASP A 14 -2.90 -15.87 30.38
C ASP A 14 -2.95 -14.61 29.50
N SER A 15 -3.42 -14.74 28.26
CA SER A 15 -3.51 -13.64 27.26
C SER A 15 -4.95 -13.30 26.87
N ARG A 16 -5.94 -13.93 27.54
CA ARG A 16 -7.35 -13.85 27.21
C ARG A 16 -7.94 -12.45 27.41
N TRP A 17 -7.50 -11.75 28.42
CA TRP A 17 -8.11 -10.51 28.87
C TRP A 17 -7.28 -9.29 28.47
N GLY A 18 -7.94 -8.28 27.95
CA GLY A 18 -7.35 -7.00 27.56
C GLY A 18 -8.04 -5.81 28.23
N PHE A 19 -7.26 -4.84 28.67
CA PHE A 19 -7.77 -3.58 29.22
C PHE A 19 -7.58 -2.44 28.23
N PHE A 20 -8.67 -1.72 27.92
CA PHE A 20 -8.72 -0.72 26.86
C PHE A 20 -9.34 0.59 27.38
N PRO A 21 -8.51 1.48 27.93
CA PRO A 21 -8.96 2.78 28.41
C PRO A 21 -9.09 3.78 27.27
N SER A 22 -10.01 4.74 27.42
CA SER A 22 -10.09 5.94 26.58
C SER A 22 -10.49 7.17 27.38
N ALA A 23 -10.00 8.31 26.96
CA ALA A 23 -10.34 9.61 27.55
C ALA A 23 -10.40 10.67 26.44
N SER A 24 -11.31 11.63 26.63
CA SER A 24 -11.37 12.80 25.74
C SER A 24 -11.68 14.05 26.55
N VAL A 25 -11.15 15.17 26.07
CA VAL A 25 -11.41 16.51 26.60
C VAL A 25 -11.73 17.44 25.44
N GLY A 26 -12.66 18.35 25.64
CA GLY A 26 -12.98 19.39 24.69
C GLY A 26 -13.22 20.72 25.41
N TRP A 27 -12.59 21.76 24.90
CA TRP A 27 -12.76 23.12 25.44
C TRP A 27 -13.39 24.02 24.38
N ASN A 28 -14.59 24.52 24.70
CA ASN A 28 -15.29 25.43 23.80
C ASN A 28 -14.86 26.87 24.10
N ILE A 29 -13.77 27.30 23.46
CA ILE A 29 -13.15 28.60 23.65
C ILE A 29 -14.11 29.74 23.25
N ALA A 30 -14.97 29.52 22.25
CA ALA A 30 -15.95 30.53 21.81
C ALA A 30 -16.96 30.95 22.89
N ARG A 31 -17.09 30.18 23.97
CA ARG A 31 -17.97 30.48 25.11
C ARG A 31 -17.28 31.25 26.24
N GLU A 32 -15.97 31.46 26.12
CA GLU A 32 -15.20 32.15 27.15
C GLU A 32 -15.34 33.67 27.03
N LYS A 33 -15.32 34.38 28.17
CA LYS A 33 -15.49 35.83 28.19
C LYS A 33 -14.41 36.59 27.41
N PHE A 34 -13.19 36.08 27.41
CA PHE A 34 -12.09 36.69 26.66
C PHE A 34 -12.23 36.58 25.15
N PHE A 35 -13.09 35.64 24.66
CA PHE A 35 -13.34 35.42 23.26
C PHE A 35 -14.44 36.31 22.67
N LEU A 36 -15.23 36.99 23.52
CA LEU A 36 -16.35 37.83 23.11
C LEU A 36 -16.03 38.84 22.00
N PRO A 37 -14.86 39.53 22.00
CA PRO A 37 -14.55 40.47 20.93
C PRO A 37 -14.51 39.86 19.51
N VAL A 38 -14.11 38.58 19.45
CA VAL A 38 -13.95 37.82 18.19
C VAL A 38 -15.25 37.08 17.80
N SER A 39 -16.18 36.89 18.73
CA SER A 39 -17.40 36.09 18.55
C SER A 39 -18.36 36.59 17.45
N LYS A 40 -18.24 37.86 17.05
CA LYS A 40 -18.99 38.43 15.91
C LYS A 40 -18.65 37.75 14.58
N VAL A 41 -17.43 37.26 14.42
CA VAL A 41 -16.96 36.56 13.20
C VAL A 41 -16.83 35.08 13.46
N VAL A 42 -16.25 34.70 14.62
CA VAL A 42 -15.99 33.29 15.00
C VAL A 42 -17.06 32.86 16.00
N ASN A 43 -18.08 32.17 15.52
CA ASN A 43 -19.23 31.79 16.35
C ASN A 43 -18.99 30.46 17.10
N THR A 44 -18.13 29.61 16.55
CA THR A 44 -17.74 28.34 17.16
C THR A 44 -16.22 28.23 17.08
N PHE A 45 -15.60 27.94 18.21
CA PHE A 45 -14.19 27.57 18.27
C PHE A 45 -13.98 26.60 19.42
N LYS A 46 -13.75 25.32 19.07
CA LYS A 46 -13.59 24.27 20.05
C LYS A 46 -12.30 23.50 19.78
N VAL A 47 -11.48 23.36 20.77
CA VAL A 47 -10.28 22.51 20.76
C VAL A 47 -10.62 21.19 21.46
N ARG A 48 -10.17 20.11 20.94
CA ARG A 48 -10.40 18.77 21.52
C ARG A 48 -9.14 17.92 21.44
N ALA A 49 -8.98 17.06 22.44
CA ALA A 49 -7.94 16.04 22.45
C ALA A 49 -8.52 14.74 22.96
N SER A 50 -8.07 13.64 22.41
CA SER A 50 -8.47 12.32 22.86
C SER A 50 -7.33 11.32 22.82
N TYR A 51 -7.42 10.36 23.70
CA TYR A 51 -6.61 9.16 23.72
C TYR A 51 -7.55 7.97 23.82
N GLY A 52 -7.31 6.95 23.01
CA GLY A 52 -8.09 5.70 23.06
C GLY A 52 -7.20 4.49 22.81
N SER A 53 -7.47 3.43 23.57
CA SER A 53 -6.90 2.11 23.35
C SER A 53 -7.99 1.15 22.93
N LEU A 54 -7.73 0.37 21.87
CA LEU A 54 -8.61 -0.69 21.36
C LEU A 54 -7.83 -1.99 21.24
N GLY A 55 -8.51 -3.13 21.45
CA GLY A 55 -7.99 -4.45 21.17
C GLY A 55 -8.54 -5.01 19.88
N ASN A 56 -7.69 -5.59 19.06
CA ASN A 56 -8.08 -6.39 17.92
C ASN A 56 -7.75 -7.86 18.19
N GLN A 57 -8.74 -8.73 18.02
CA GLN A 57 -8.63 -10.18 18.24
C GLN A 57 -8.66 -10.98 16.93
N ASN A 58 -8.64 -10.31 15.77
CA ASN A 58 -8.76 -11.00 14.49
C ASN A 58 -7.56 -11.91 14.24
N THR A 59 -7.86 -13.17 14.01
CA THR A 59 -6.90 -14.23 13.68
C THR A 59 -7.43 -15.03 12.51
N SER A 60 -6.57 -15.67 11.75
CA SER A 60 -6.95 -16.52 10.60
C SER A 60 -7.80 -17.73 10.99
N SER A 61 -7.75 -18.15 12.24
CA SER A 61 -8.51 -19.26 12.80
C SER A 61 -9.19 -18.83 14.10
N LEU A 62 -10.32 -19.47 14.45
CA LEU A 62 -11.01 -19.25 15.72
C LEU A 62 -10.21 -19.81 16.91
N TYR A 63 -9.37 -20.80 16.70
CA TYR A 63 -8.56 -21.47 17.71
C TYR A 63 -7.09 -21.53 17.28
N PRO A 64 -6.42 -20.39 17.09
CA PRO A 64 -5.09 -20.32 16.47
C PRO A 64 -3.97 -20.88 17.37
N THR A 65 -4.27 -21.11 18.65
CA THR A 65 -3.31 -21.59 19.66
C THR A 65 -3.44 -23.10 19.94
N TYR A 66 -4.37 -23.78 19.28
CA TYR A 66 -4.59 -25.20 19.41
C TYR A 66 -4.07 -25.94 18.19
N SER A 67 -3.19 -26.92 18.44
CA SER A 67 -2.71 -27.83 17.41
C SER A 67 -3.78 -28.88 17.12
N THR A 68 -4.10 -29.08 15.84
CA THR A 68 -5.08 -30.08 15.39
C THR A 68 -4.42 -31.05 14.43
N ILE A 69 -4.79 -32.31 14.50
CA ILE A 69 -4.36 -33.34 13.57
C ILE A 69 -5.40 -33.39 12.44
N GLY A 70 -4.97 -33.04 11.23
CA GLY A 70 -5.80 -33.20 10.03
C GLY A 70 -5.90 -34.69 9.65
N THR A 71 -7.11 -35.15 9.33
CA THR A 71 -7.34 -36.49 8.81
C THR A 71 -8.01 -36.43 7.44
N GLY A 72 -7.78 -37.42 6.63
CA GLY A 72 -8.39 -37.53 5.30
C GLY A 72 -7.98 -38.81 4.61
N THR A 73 -8.31 -38.92 3.33
CA THR A 73 -8.00 -40.08 2.52
C THR A 73 -6.71 -39.86 1.74
N GLY A 74 -5.80 -40.81 1.80
CA GLY A 74 -4.55 -40.77 1.06
C GLY A 74 -4.74 -40.98 -0.45
N SER A 75 -3.71 -40.73 -1.23
CA SER A 75 -3.68 -40.97 -2.69
C SER A 75 -3.18 -42.37 -3.06
N TRP A 76 -2.76 -43.17 -2.09
CA TRP A 76 -2.30 -44.55 -2.29
C TRP A 76 -3.44 -45.55 -2.07
N ILE A 77 -3.56 -46.51 -2.98
CA ILE A 77 -4.49 -47.63 -2.85
C ILE A 77 -3.80 -48.76 -2.09
N ILE A 78 -4.39 -49.16 -0.96
CA ILE A 78 -3.96 -50.31 -0.15
C ILE A 78 -5.16 -51.28 -0.10
N ASP A 79 -4.96 -52.49 -0.51
CA ASP A 79 -5.99 -53.56 -0.56
C ASP A 79 -7.28 -53.08 -1.32
N GLY A 80 -7.11 -52.41 -2.45
CA GLY A 80 -8.21 -51.94 -3.29
C GLY A 80 -8.96 -50.71 -2.78
N THR A 81 -8.55 -50.12 -1.65
CA THR A 81 -9.16 -48.92 -1.06
C THR A 81 -8.14 -47.83 -0.80
N LEU A 82 -8.60 -46.58 -0.81
CA LEU A 82 -7.77 -45.44 -0.39
C LEU A 82 -7.67 -45.45 1.14
N ALA A 83 -6.44 -45.50 1.67
CA ALA A 83 -6.20 -45.55 3.09
C ALA A 83 -6.54 -44.21 3.77
N ASN A 84 -7.13 -44.28 4.97
CA ASN A 84 -7.25 -43.12 5.83
C ASN A 84 -5.86 -42.74 6.38
N ILE A 85 -5.54 -41.48 6.27
CA ILE A 85 -4.26 -40.92 6.72
C ILE A 85 -4.48 -39.78 7.70
N ALA A 86 -3.47 -39.54 8.53
CA ALA A 86 -3.39 -38.36 9.37
C ALA A 86 -2.10 -37.58 9.02
N TRP A 87 -2.22 -36.28 8.95
CA TRP A 87 -1.05 -35.42 8.72
C TRP A 87 -0.48 -34.94 10.04
N ALA A 88 0.84 -34.69 10.04
CA ALA A 88 1.49 -34.06 11.20
C ALA A 88 0.81 -32.71 11.48
N PRO A 89 0.54 -32.39 12.75
CA PRO A 89 -0.11 -31.14 13.09
C PRO A 89 0.77 -29.94 12.73
N SER A 90 0.14 -28.85 12.31
CA SER A 90 0.83 -27.58 12.08
C SER A 90 1.34 -27.00 13.41
N LEU A 91 2.46 -26.30 13.35
CA LEU A 91 2.95 -25.53 14.50
C LEU A 91 1.95 -24.41 14.84
N VAL A 92 1.78 -24.16 16.13
CA VAL A 92 0.94 -23.09 16.67
C VAL A 92 1.74 -22.17 17.58
N SER A 93 1.36 -20.89 17.59
CA SER A 93 1.95 -19.92 18.54
C SER A 93 1.16 -19.93 19.85
N TYR A 94 1.81 -20.35 20.93
CA TYR A 94 1.19 -20.33 22.25
C TYR A 94 1.09 -18.91 22.86
N ASN A 95 1.87 -17.96 22.37
CA ASN A 95 1.96 -16.58 22.92
C ASN A 95 1.11 -15.58 22.15
N LEU A 96 0.14 -16.05 21.34
CA LEU A 96 -0.72 -15.16 20.58
C LEU A 96 -1.64 -14.38 21.53
N SER A 97 -1.71 -13.07 21.35
CA SER A 97 -2.44 -12.14 22.19
C SER A 97 -3.13 -11.04 21.40
N TRP A 98 -3.79 -10.14 22.12
CA TRP A 98 -4.43 -8.96 21.55
C TRP A 98 -3.44 -8.07 20.81
N GLU A 99 -3.81 -7.65 19.61
CA GLU A 99 -3.19 -6.47 19.00
C GLU A 99 -3.72 -5.23 19.71
N LYS A 100 -2.85 -4.32 20.13
CA LYS A 100 -3.22 -3.10 20.85
C LYS A 100 -3.11 -1.88 19.95
N ILE A 101 -4.24 -1.24 19.70
CA ILE A 101 -4.31 -0.05 18.88
C ILE A 101 -4.50 1.16 19.80
N ARG A 102 -3.49 2.02 19.87
CA ARG A 102 -3.48 3.24 20.68
C ARG A 102 -3.50 4.46 19.76
N THR A 103 -4.51 5.31 19.91
CA THR A 103 -4.69 6.49 19.09
C THR A 103 -4.68 7.75 19.96
N TRP A 104 -3.85 8.71 19.61
CA TRP A 104 -3.89 10.09 20.07
C TRP A 104 -4.47 10.93 18.94
N ASN A 105 -5.42 11.77 19.27
CA ASN A 105 -6.03 12.71 18.35
C ASN A 105 -6.06 14.10 18.98
N ALA A 106 -5.74 15.12 18.21
CA ALA A 106 -5.96 16.51 18.54
C ALA A 106 -6.71 17.17 17.40
N GLY A 107 -7.76 17.92 17.71
CA GLY A 107 -8.60 18.53 16.69
C GLY A 107 -9.13 19.89 17.08
N VAL A 108 -9.56 20.62 16.07
CA VAL A 108 -10.19 21.94 16.19
C VAL A 108 -11.46 21.93 15.37
N ASP A 109 -12.58 22.35 15.99
CA ASP A 109 -13.84 22.63 15.31
C ASP A 109 -14.06 24.14 15.30
N PHE A 110 -14.41 24.70 14.14
CA PHE A 110 -14.67 26.13 14.01
C PHE A 110 -15.91 26.43 13.20
N GLY A 111 -16.52 27.58 13.47
CA GLY A 111 -17.66 28.11 12.72
C GLY A 111 -17.56 29.64 12.62
N LEU A 112 -17.64 30.14 11.39
CA LEU A 112 -17.46 31.52 11.04
C LEU A 112 -18.72 32.08 10.35
N PHE A 113 -18.90 33.39 10.40
CA PHE A 113 -19.95 34.11 9.68
C PHE A 113 -21.36 33.58 9.99
N ASN A 114 -21.70 33.50 11.29
CA ASN A 114 -22.93 32.89 11.78
C ASN A 114 -23.06 31.41 11.37
N ASN A 115 -21.94 30.68 11.45
CA ASN A 115 -21.83 29.26 11.05
C ASN A 115 -22.17 28.98 9.56
N ARG A 116 -22.05 29.99 8.68
CA ARG A 116 -22.11 29.75 7.24
C ARG A 116 -20.92 28.93 6.77
N LEU A 117 -19.71 29.25 7.26
CA LEU A 117 -18.53 28.42 7.10
C LEU A 117 -18.28 27.66 8.40
N THR A 118 -18.33 26.34 8.33
CA THR A 118 -17.92 25.44 9.43
C THR A 118 -16.80 24.54 8.96
N GLY A 119 -15.96 24.09 9.88
CA GLY A 119 -14.93 23.14 9.55
C GLY A 119 -14.36 22.44 10.76
N SER A 120 -13.66 21.37 10.49
CA SER A 120 -12.88 20.63 11.47
C SER A 120 -11.52 20.28 10.90
N PHE A 121 -10.52 20.30 11.73
CA PHE A 121 -9.19 19.79 11.44
C PHE A 121 -8.76 18.85 12.55
N ASP A 122 -8.34 17.66 12.18
CA ASP A 122 -7.84 16.62 13.07
C ASP A 122 -6.44 16.19 12.68
N TYR A 123 -5.57 16.04 13.66
CA TYR A 123 -4.29 15.36 13.52
C TYR A 123 -4.25 14.18 14.48
N TYR A 124 -3.86 13.00 13.97
CA TYR A 124 -3.80 11.81 14.78
C TYR A 124 -2.52 11.00 14.60
N ILE A 125 -2.16 10.31 15.66
CA ILE A 125 -1.11 9.28 15.67
C ILE A 125 -1.74 8.00 16.20
N ARG A 126 -1.71 6.95 15.39
CA ARG A 126 -2.16 5.61 15.76
C ARG A 126 -0.97 4.68 15.81
N LYS A 127 -0.75 4.05 16.95
CA LYS A 127 0.22 2.97 17.12
C LYS A 127 -0.54 1.65 17.22
N THR A 128 -0.17 0.69 16.38
CA THR A 128 -0.63 -0.70 16.48
C THR A 128 0.55 -1.49 17.01
N ASP A 129 0.45 -1.92 18.25
CA ASP A 129 1.47 -2.72 18.90
C ASP A 129 1.03 -4.18 18.93
N ASP A 130 1.99 -5.07 18.84
CA ASP A 130 1.79 -6.52 18.87
C ASP A 130 0.81 -7.01 17.79
N MET A 131 0.85 -6.39 16.61
CA MET A 131 0.07 -6.85 15.46
C MET A 131 0.53 -8.25 15.04
N VAL A 132 -0.44 -9.11 14.71
CA VAL A 132 -0.16 -10.41 14.09
C VAL A 132 0.30 -10.17 12.65
N GLY A 133 1.59 -10.04 12.48
CA GLY A 133 2.23 -9.77 11.19
C GLY A 133 2.52 -11.03 10.39
N PRO A 134 3.12 -10.87 9.20
CA PRO A 134 3.62 -11.99 8.42
C PRO A 134 4.56 -12.88 9.27
N SER A 135 4.49 -14.17 9.04
CA SER A 135 5.41 -15.11 9.70
C SER A 135 6.85 -14.83 9.29
N GLU A 136 7.78 -14.98 10.20
CA GLU A 136 9.20 -14.89 9.91
C GLU A 136 9.61 -15.99 8.92
N LYS A 137 10.54 -15.68 8.02
CA LYS A 137 11.07 -16.69 7.10
C LYS A 137 12.07 -17.55 7.85
N LEU A 138 11.73 -18.79 8.11
CA LEU A 138 12.63 -19.79 8.67
C LEU A 138 13.13 -20.75 7.59
N PRO A 139 14.26 -21.44 7.81
CA PRO A 139 14.78 -22.40 6.86
C PRO A 139 13.76 -23.50 6.52
N VAL A 140 13.71 -23.90 5.25
CA VAL A 140 12.79 -24.93 4.73
C VAL A 140 12.94 -26.29 5.45
N VAL A 141 14.11 -26.54 6.02
CA VAL A 141 14.37 -27.74 6.82
C VAL A 141 13.42 -27.91 8.02
N LEU A 142 12.72 -26.86 8.43
CA LEU A 142 11.66 -26.94 9.44
C LEU A 142 10.51 -27.88 9.02
N GLY A 143 10.29 -28.09 7.72
CA GLY A 143 9.29 -29.02 7.18
C GLY A 143 7.84 -28.65 7.41
N THR A 144 7.56 -27.49 8.00
CA THR A 144 6.20 -26.99 8.28
C THR A 144 6.12 -25.48 8.20
N ALA A 145 4.90 -24.95 8.08
CA ALA A 145 4.68 -23.51 8.07
C ALA A 145 4.96 -22.88 9.44
N VAL A 146 5.58 -21.71 9.43
CA VAL A 146 5.81 -20.92 10.64
C VAL A 146 4.49 -20.35 11.15
N PRO A 147 4.15 -20.51 12.43
CA PRO A 147 2.90 -19.98 12.97
C PRO A 147 2.92 -18.45 13.02
N SER A 148 1.74 -17.85 12.89
CA SER A 148 1.57 -16.42 13.09
C SER A 148 1.91 -16.02 14.52
N SER A 149 2.49 -14.84 14.70
CA SER A 149 2.86 -14.29 16.01
C SER A 149 2.65 -12.78 16.08
N ASN A 150 2.59 -12.23 17.28
CA ASN A 150 2.52 -10.78 17.51
C ASN A 150 3.91 -10.13 17.32
N ASN A 151 4.40 -10.11 16.11
CA ASN A 151 5.78 -9.76 15.76
C ASN A 151 5.95 -8.36 15.14
N THR A 152 4.85 -7.64 14.88
CA THR A 152 4.87 -6.39 14.11
C THR A 152 4.29 -5.23 14.90
N ASN A 153 4.95 -4.06 14.84
CA ASN A 153 4.38 -2.80 15.30
C ASN A 153 4.30 -1.82 14.13
N LEU A 154 3.19 -1.09 14.08
CA LEU A 154 2.95 -0.06 13.09
C LEU A 154 2.75 1.31 13.77
N LYS A 155 3.11 2.37 13.06
CA LYS A 155 2.75 3.74 13.40
C LYS A 155 2.12 4.41 12.19
N THR A 156 0.84 4.76 12.33
CA THR A 156 0.12 5.59 11.35
C THR A 156 0.02 7.00 11.89
N PHE A 157 0.32 7.98 11.07
CA PHE A 157 0.09 9.38 11.36
C PHE A 157 -0.64 10.01 10.19
N GLY A 158 -1.59 10.86 10.49
CA GLY A 158 -2.42 11.48 9.48
C GLY A 158 -3.13 12.71 9.99
N TRP A 159 -3.77 13.40 9.06
CA TRP A 159 -4.61 14.54 9.32
C TRP A 159 -5.84 14.51 8.41
N GLU A 160 -6.90 15.15 8.87
CA GLU A 160 -8.18 15.25 8.18
C GLU A 160 -8.69 16.68 8.29
N LEU A 161 -9.13 17.23 7.16
CA LEU A 161 -9.74 18.55 7.05
C LEU A 161 -11.13 18.40 6.45
N GLU A 162 -12.11 18.98 7.10
CA GLU A 162 -13.45 19.17 6.55
C GLU A 162 -13.80 20.65 6.57
N LEU A 163 -14.32 21.17 5.46
CA LEU A 163 -14.85 22.52 5.33
C LEU A 163 -16.26 22.41 4.75
N MET A 164 -17.21 23.12 5.33
CA MET A 164 -18.57 23.19 4.83
C MET A 164 -19.03 24.64 4.79
N TRP A 165 -19.38 25.09 3.61
CA TRP A 165 -20.11 26.34 3.42
C TRP A 165 -21.58 26.04 3.18
N LYS A 166 -22.46 26.77 3.85
CA LYS A 166 -23.90 26.73 3.62
C LYS A 166 -24.50 28.12 3.78
N ASP A 167 -25.39 28.47 2.86
CA ASP A 167 -26.06 29.75 2.90
C ASP A 167 -27.45 29.69 2.23
N ARG A 168 -28.24 30.71 2.46
CA ARG A 168 -29.55 30.90 1.85
C ARG A 168 -29.64 32.29 1.24
N LEU A 169 -29.96 32.32 -0.02
CA LEU A 169 -30.18 33.58 -0.74
C LEU A 169 -31.60 34.15 -0.53
N ASN A 170 -31.76 35.43 -0.74
CA ASN A 170 -33.05 36.11 -0.56
C ASN A 170 -34.18 35.59 -1.49
N ASN A 171 -33.84 34.99 -2.62
CA ASN A 171 -34.77 34.33 -3.54
C ASN A 171 -35.23 32.93 -3.08
N GLY A 172 -34.81 32.48 -1.89
CA GLY A 172 -35.15 31.19 -1.31
C GLY A 172 -34.27 30.03 -1.71
N LEU A 173 -33.21 30.26 -2.51
CA LEU A 173 -32.24 29.22 -2.84
C LEU A 173 -31.38 28.92 -1.61
N ASN A 174 -31.37 27.67 -1.14
CA ASN A 174 -30.41 27.16 -0.19
C ASN A 174 -29.31 26.44 -0.97
N TYR A 175 -28.06 26.65 -0.59
CA TYR A 175 -26.94 25.94 -1.21
C TYR A 175 -25.86 25.60 -0.18
N SER A 176 -25.13 24.54 -0.46
CA SER A 176 -24.01 24.13 0.36
C SER A 176 -22.87 23.55 -0.50
N ALA A 177 -21.66 23.73 0.00
CA ALA A 177 -20.46 23.11 -0.54
C ALA A 177 -19.69 22.50 0.64
N ARG A 178 -19.40 21.21 0.55
CA ARG A 178 -18.58 20.48 1.54
C ARG A 178 -17.31 19.99 0.85
N PHE A 179 -16.18 20.32 1.41
CA PHE A 179 -14.87 19.89 0.98
C PHE A 179 -14.23 19.05 2.07
N THR A 180 -13.67 17.91 1.70
CA THR A 180 -12.89 17.06 2.60
C THR A 180 -11.54 16.76 1.99
N LEU A 181 -10.50 16.78 2.81
CA LEU A 181 -9.15 16.40 2.42
C LEU A 181 -8.49 15.66 3.58
N ALA A 182 -7.95 14.47 3.29
CA ALA A 182 -7.29 13.65 4.31
C ALA A 182 -6.02 13.03 3.76
N ASP A 183 -5.02 12.89 4.61
CA ASP A 183 -3.79 12.19 4.29
C ASP A 183 -3.31 11.37 5.47
N SER A 184 -2.77 10.18 5.19
CA SER A 184 -2.16 9.34 6.21
C SER A 184 -1.01 8.50 5.66
N ARG A 185 -0.06 8.19 6.54
CA ARG A 185 1.07 7.30 6.25
C ARG A 185 1.26 6.30 7.36
N THR A 186 1.50 5.05 6.98
CA THR A 186 1.79 3.98 7.94
C THR A 186 3.23 3.51 7.77
N LYS A 187 3.96 3.50 8.88
CA LYS A 187 5.34 3.05 8.96
C LYS A 187 5.43 1.81 9.86
N ILE A 188 6.18 0.81 9.43
CA ILE A 188 6.53 -0.34 10.26
C ILE A 188 7.60 0.10 11.25
N THR A 189 7.35 -0.03 12.54
CA THR A 189 8.28 0.41 13.58
C THR A 189 9.05 -0.74 14.22
N ARG A 190 8.46 -1.96 14.19
CA ARG A 190 9.09 -3.19 14.65
C ARG A 190 8.67 -4.33 13.74
N TYR A 191 9.63 -5.09 13.28
CA TYR A 191 9.49 -6.40 12.64
C TYR A 191 10.86 -7.07 12.63
N SER A 192 10.90 -8.37 12.90
CA SER A 192 12.12 -9.15 12.80
C SER A 192 12.42 -9.45 11.33
N ASN A 193 13.51 -8.91 10.82
CA ASN A 193 14.00 -9.14 9.47
C ASN A 193 15.51 -9.35 9.49
N PRO A 194 15.97 -10.48 10.05
CA PRO A 194 17.41 -10.75 10.22
C PRO A 194 18.16 -10.87 8.89
N SER A 195 17.47 -11.27 7.82
CA SER A 195 18.05 -11.33 6.46
C SER A 195 18.11 -9.97 5.77
N GLY A 196 17.49 -8.92 6.33
CA GLY A 196 17.46 -7.59 5.76
C GLY A 196 16.67 -7.44 4.46
N LEU A 197 15.87 -8.43 4.04
CA LEU A 197 15.18 -8.45 2.75
C LEU A 197 14.22 -7.27 2.58
N ILE A 198 14.32 -6.59 1.43
CA ILE A 198 13.49 -5.43 1.07
C ILE A 198 12.07 -5.82 0.64
N ASP A 199 11.85 -7.04 0.17
CA ASP A 199 10.54 -7.52 -0.30
C ASP A 199 9.55 -7.74 0.85
N GLY A 200 10.05 -8.05 2.05
CA GLY A 200 9.26 -8.28 3.25
C GLY A 200 8.97 -7.01 4.05
N PHE A 201 8.52 -7.21 5.27
CA PHE A 201 8.46 -6.16 6.28
C PHE A 201 9.85 -5.91 6.85
N TYR A 202 10.14 -4.66 7.19
CA TYR A 202 11.33 -4.25 7.96
C TYR A 202 11.05 -2.97 8.73
N ALA A 203 11.74 -2.77 9.82
CA ALA A 203 11.61 -1.55 10.60
C ALA A 203 12.05 -0.33 9.77
N GLY A 204 11.21 0.67 9.68
CA GLY A 204 11.45 1.86 8.86
C GLY A 204 10.69 1.89 7.53
N LYS A 205 10.18 0.76 7.04
CA LYS A 205 9.40 0.68 5.79
C LYS A 205 8.08 1.41 5.92
N TYR A 206 7.74 2.19 4.91
CA TYR A 206 6.36 2.65 4.72
C TYR A 206 5.54 1.57 4.02
N VAL A 207 4.31 1.36 4.47
CA VAL A 207 3.38 0.46 3.79
C VAL A 207 3.15 0.95 2.37
N GLY A 208 3.19 0.03 1.41
CA GLY A 208 2.99 0.34 -0.01
C GLY A 208 4.24 0.77 -0.77
N GLU A 209 5.43 0.77 -0.18
CA GLU A 209 6.68 1.06 -0.93
C GLU A 209 6.84 0.13 -2.13
N ILE A 210 7.16 0.72 -3.27
CA ILE A 210 7.48 0.03 -4.51
C ILE A 210 8.98 0.20 -4.78
N TRP A 211 9.69 -0.91 -4.87
CA TRP A 211 11.08 -0.97 -5.25
C TRP A 211 11.22 -1.34 -6.73
N GLY A 212 12.17 -0.73 -7.44
CA GLY A 212 12.40 -1.01 -8.84
C GLY A 212 13.64 -0.30 -9.37
N TYR A 213 13.94 -0.55 -10.62
CA TYR A 213 15.07 0.05 -11.33
C TYR A 213 14.73 1.45 -11.86
N GLU A 214 15.72 2.28 -12.01
CA GLU A 214 15.61 3.52 -12.79
C GLU A 214 15.82 3.22 -14.26
N THR A 215 14.86 3.61 -15.11
CA THR A 215 14.94 3.46 -16.56
C THR A 215 15.56 4.71 -17.16
N ILE A 216 16.56 4.54 -18.02
CA ILE A 216 17.12 5.60 -18.88
C ILE A 216 16.20 5.80 -20.08
N GLY A 217 15.83 4.72 -20.76
CA GLY A 217 14.98 4.75 -21.95
C GLY A 217 14.87 3.38 -22.63
N ILE A 218 14.24 3.37 -23.81
CA ILE A 218 14.26 2.25 -24.76
C ILE A 218 15.38 2.55 -25.79
N ALA A 219 16.31 1.63 -25.97
CA ALA A 219 17.38 1.80 -26.95
C ALA A 219 16.82 1.89 -28.38
N GLN A 220 17.18 2.93 -29.11
CA GLN A 220 16.70 3.19 -30.46
C GLN A 220 17.41 2.39 -31.53
N SER A 221 18.64 1.95 -31.24
CA SER A 221 19.46 1.17 -32.13
C SER A 221 20.31 0.13 -31.37
N ASP A 222 20.78 -0.88 -32.08
CA ASP A 222 21.74 -1.86 -31.53
C ASP A 222 23.04 -1.19 -31.09
N GLN A 223 23.44 -0.14 -31.78
CA GLN A 223 24.62 0.64 -31.41
C GLN A 223 24.43 1.36 -30.08
N GLU A 224 23.32 2.04 -29.88
CA GLU A 224 23.02 2.72 -28.61
C GLU A 224 22.99 1.74 -27.43
N MET A 225 22.38 0.57 -27.61
CA MET A 225 22.39 -0.47 -26.60
C MET A 225 23.82 -0.99 -26.34
N ALA A 226 24.60 -1.20 -27.38
CA ALA A 226 26.00 -1.65 -27.25
C ALA A 226 26.86 -0.60 -26.53
N GLU A 227 26.68 0.68 -26.82
CA GLU A 227 27.35 1.77 -26.11
C GLU A 227 26.94 1.85 -24.64
N HIS A 228 25.63 1.66 -24.35
CA HIS A 228 25.14 1.60 -22.98
C HIS A 228 25.79 0.43 -22.22
N ILE A 229 25.75 -0.79 -22.78
CA ILE A 229 26.35 -1.98 -22.16
C ILE A 229 27.87 -1.82 -22.04
N GLY A 230 28.53 -1.21 -23.03
CA GLY A 230 29.99 -0.98 -23.02
C GLY A 230 30.49 -0.06 -21.91
N ARG A 231 29.61 0.79 -21.36
CA ARG A 231 29.93 1.62 -20.17
C ARG A 231 29.84 0.83 -18.87
N LEU A 232 29.12 -0.29 -18.87
CA LEU A 232 28.91 -1.17 -17.70
C LEU A 232 29.98 -2.29 -17.71
N ILE A 233 31.17 -1.96 -17.25
CA ILE A 233 32.39 -2.77 -17.43
C ILE A 233 32.43 -4.12 -16.69
N ASN A 234 31.51 -4.33 -15.70
CA ASN A 234 31.48 -5.52 -14.84
C ASN A 234 30.31 -6.47 -15.13
N GLY A 235 29.81 -6.49 -16.37
CA GLY A 235 28.81 -7.47 -16.80
C GLY A 235 27.51 -6.88 -17.38
N GLY A 236 27.42 -5.56 -17.48
CA GLY A 236 26.28 -4.90 -18.12
C GLY A 236 24.95 -5.22 -17.43
N GLN A 237 23.93 -5.53 -18.21
CA GLN A 237 22.60 -5.93 -17.74
C GLN A 237 22.40 -7.46 -17.74
N SER A 238 23.48 -8.26 -17.78
CA SER A 238 23.41 -9.71 -17.92
C SER A 238 22.66 -10.43 -16.80
N ASN A 239 22.63 -9.85 -15.60
CA ASN A 239 21.85 -10.40 -14.46
C ASN A 239 20.34 -10.31 -14.66
N LEU A 240 19.86 -9.43 -15.54
CA LEU A 240 18.44 -9.31 -15.89
C LEU A 240 18.05 -10.12 -17.12
N GLY A 241 19.01 -10.47 -17.96
CA GLY A 241 18.81 -11.26 -19.18
C GLY A 241 19.94 -11.12 -20.18
N GLN A 242 19.79 -11.77 -21.32
CA GLN A 242 20.79 -11.81 -22.41
C GLN A 242 20.22 -11.17 -23.69
N ASP A 243 21.07 -11.04 -24.73
CA ASP A 243 20.69 -10.57 -26.07
C ASP A 243 20.04 -9.18 -26.09
N TRP A 244 20.64 -8.25 -25.40
CA TRP A 244 20.21 -6.85 -25.35
C TRP A 244 20.40 -6.15 -26.70
N LYS A 245 19.36 -5.53 -27.25
CA LYS A 245 19.33 -4.92 -28.59
C LYS A 245 18.43 -3.69 -28.62
N ALA A 246 18.32 -3.08 -29.78
CA ALA A 246 17.29 -2.05 -30.04
C ALA A 246 15.91 -2.49 -29.57
N GLY A 247 15.19 -1.59 -28.96
CA GLY A 247 13.86 -1.84 -28.37
C GLY A 247 13.88 -2.42 -26.96
N ASP A 248 15.03 -2.74 -26.40
CA ASP A 248 15.14 -3.15 -24.99
C ASP A 248 15.35 -1.94 -24.07
N ILE A 249 15.02 -2.14 -22.80
CA ILE A 249 15.16 -1.12 -21.75
C ILE A 249 16.63 -0.96 -21.35
N MET A 250 17.09 0.27 -21.27
CA MET A 250 18.36 0.65 -20.66
C MET A 250 18.12 1.05 -19.21
N TYR A 251 18.70 0.31 -18.27
CA TYR A 251 18.62 0.59 -16.84
C TYR A 251 19.83 1.38 -16.38
N LYS A 252 19.64 2.18 -15.35
CA LYS A 252 20.68 3.02 -14.77
C LYS A 252 21.43 2.28 -13.68
N ASP A 253 22.75 2.27 -13.79
CA ASP A 253 23.66 1.85 -12.72
C ASP A 253 23.62 2.91 -11.60
N LEU A 254 23.08 2.54 -10.45
CA LEU A 254 22.89 3.47 -9.34
C LEU A 254 24.00 3.42 -8.31
N ASN A 255 24.69 2.29 -8.20
CA ASN A 255 25.79 2.09 -7.28
C ASN A 255 27.17 2.21 -7.96
N GLU A 256 27.19 2.44 -9.29
CA GLU A 256 28.38 2.68 -10.11
C GLU A 256 29.36 1.49 -10.10
N ASP A 257 28.84 0.26 -9.93
CA ASP A 257 29.70 -0.95 -9.94
C ASP A 257 29.87 -1.58 -11.30
N GLY A 258 29.31 -0.99 -12.37
CA GLY A 258 29.46 -1.39 -13.76
C GLY A 258 28.62 -2.60 -14.18
N LYS A 259 27.58 -2.93 -13.43
CA LYS A 259 26.56 -3.94 -13.76
C LYS A 259 25.19 -3.51 -13.26
N ILE A 260 24.14 -4.06 -13.82
CA ILE A 260 22.79 -3.84 -13.37
C ILE A 260 22.27 -5.10 -12.68
N ASP A 261 22.00 -5.01 -11.40
CA ASP A 261 21.44 -6.13 -10.63
C ASP A 261 20.61 -5.67 -9.42
N ALA A 262 20.03 -6.63 -8.74
CA ALA A 262 19.25 -6.39 -7.52
C ALA A 262 20.08 -6.58 -6.24
N GLY A 263 21.40 -6.81 -6.36
CA GLY A 263 22.23 -7.23 -5.25
C GLY A 263 21.65 -8.46 -4.54
N SER A 264 21.83 -8.53 -3.26
CA SER A 264 21.23 -9.57 -2.42
C SER A 264 19.75 -9.28 -2.07
N ARG A 265 19.14 -8.23 -2.63
CA ARG A 265 17.80 -7.72 -2.32
C ARG A 265 17.62 -7.40 -0.84
N THR A 266 18.67 -6.89 -0.20
CA THR A 266 18.64 -6.49 1.21
C THR A 266 18.77 -4.97 1.35
N LEU A 267 18.50 -4.46 2.55
CA LEU A 267 18.67 -3.02 2.87
C LEU A 267 20.12 -2.55 2.77
N GLN A 268 21.08 -3.46 2.94
CA GLN A 268 22.52 -3.17 2.85
C GLN A 268 23.06 -3.35 1.45
N ASP A 269 22.44 -4.25 0.68
CA ASP A 269 22.86 -4.59 -0.67
C ASP A 269 21.60 -4.82 -1.52
N HIS A 270 21.12 -3.76 -2.14
CA HIS A 270 19.98 -3.77 -3.05
C HIS A 270 20.36 -3.48 -4.51
N GLY A 271 21.68 -3.50 -4.81
CA GLY A 271 22.16 -3.23 -6.16
C GLY A 271 21.59 -1.91 -6.69
N ASP A 272 21.03 -1.95 -7.91
CA ASP A 272 20.43 -0.80 -8.58
C ASP A 272 18.94 -0.59 -8.28
N LEU A 273 18.41 -1.35 -7.33
CA LEU A 273 17.03 -1.11 -6.88
C LEU A 273 16.96 0.14 -6.01
N LYS A 274 15.93 0.96 -6.24
CA LYS A 274 15.57 2.07 -5.36
C LYS A 274 14.08 2.09 -5.08
N ARG A 275 13.66 2.86 -4.11
CA ARG A 275 12.22 3.13 -3.91
C ARG A 275 11.75 4.07 -5.00
N ILE A 276 10.95 3.55 -5.94
CA ILE A 276 10.44 4.30 -7.10
C ILE A 276 9.07 4.91 -6.86
N GLY A 277 8.29 4.40 -5.90
CA GLY A 277 6.96 4.91 -5.59
C GLY A 277 6.33 4.31 -4.34
N ASN A 278 5.05 4.65 -4.15
CA ASN A 278 4.22 4.10 -3.07
C ASN A 278 2.78 3.90 -3.54
N SER A 279 2.26 2.69 -3.36
CA SER A 279 0.91 2.31 -3.80
C SER A 279 -0.21 2.72 -2.83
N THR A 280 0.12 3.27 -1.66
CA THR A 280 -0.89 3.75 -0.71
C THR A 280 -1.52 5.03 -1.22
N PRO A 281 -2.87 5.11 -1.28
CA PRO A 281 -3.55 6.35 -1.64
C PRO A 281 -3.21 7.48 -0.68
N ARG A 282 -2.89 8.65 -1.23
CA ARG A 282 -2.52 9.85 -0.48
C ARG A 282 -3.40 11.02 -0.93
N TYR A 283 -3.68 11.94 0.00
CA TYR A 283 -4.51 13.11 -0.26
C TYR A 283 -5.88 12.72 -0.84
N ASN A 284 -6.65 11.97 -0.04
CA ASN A 284 -8.02 11.62 -0.39
C ASN A 284 -8.88 12.87 -0.30
N VAL A 285 -9.52 13.24 -1.42
CA VAL A 285 -10.32 14.45 -1.57
C VAL A 285 -11.78 14.09 -1.82
N GLY A 286 -12.68 14.86 -1.24
CA GLY A 286 -14.10 14.82 -1.53
C GLY A 286 -14.66 16.21 -1.71
N LEU A 287 -15.56 16.39 -2.66
CA LEU A 287 -16.32 17.61 -2.87
C LEU A 287 -17.80 17.27 -3.05
N GLU A 288 -18.63 17.86 -2.21
CA GLU A 288 -20.09 17.75 -2.34
C GLU A 288 -20.68 19.14 -2.55
N LEU A 289 -21.51 19.28 -3.57
CA LEU A 289 -22.30 20.47 -3.82
C LEU A 289 -23.77 20.09 -3.75
N ALA A 290 -24.56 20.87 -3.00
CA ALA A 290 -26.00 20.68 -2.93
C ALA A 290 -26.72 22.02 -3.03
N ALA A 291 -27.89 22.00 -3.65
CA ALA A 291 -28.77 23.15 -3.72
C ALA A 291 -30.24 22.70 -3.71
N ASP A 292 -31.09 23.48 -3.05
CA ASP A 292 -32.55 23.30 -3.10
C ASP A 292 -33.24 24.64 -3.36
N TRP A 293 -34.23 24.61 -4.21
CA TRP A 293 -34.98 25.81 -4.60
C TRP A 293 -36.38 25.47 -5.14
N LYS A 294 -37.44 26.01 -4.50
CA LYS A 294 -38.83 25.90 -4.95
C LYS A 294 -39.28 24.46 -5.26
N GLY A 295 -38.85 23.48 -4.44
CA GLY A 295 -39.23 22.07 -4.59
C GLY A 295 -38.31 21.26 -5.53
N PHE A 296 -37.29 21.87 -6.13
CA PHE A 296 -36.21 21.18 -6.83
C PHE A 296 -34.99 21.06 -5.93
N ASP A 297 -34.39 19.90 -5.91
CA ASP A 297 -33.11 19.66 -5.22
C ASP A 297 -32.10 19.02 -6.18
N ILE A 298 -30.84 19.38 -6.00
CA ILE A 298 -29.71 18.80 -6.72
C ILE A 298 -28.58 18.52 -5.72
N ARG A 299 -27.94 17.37 -5.89
CA ARG A 299 -26.74 17.00 -5.14
C ARG A 299 -25.73 16.37 -6.06
N MET A 300 -24.49 16.84 -6.00
CA MET A 300 -23.36 16.33 -6.75
C MET A 300 -22.25 15.96 -5.77
N PHE A 301 -21.61 14.83 -6.00
CA PHE A 301 -20.51 14.35 -5.17
C PHE A 301 -19.37 13.85 -6.03
N TRP A 302 -18.16 14.32 -5.73
CA TRP A 302 -16.90 13.86 -6.31
C TRP A 302 -15.98 13.37 -5.21
N GLN A 303 -15.27 12.30 -5.49
CA GLN A 303 -14.19 11.82 -4.64
C GLN A 303 -13.01 11.41 -5.49
N GLY A 304 -11.81 11.49 -4.92
CA GLY A 304 -10.59 11.12 -5.63
C GLY A 304 -9.42 10.95 -4.68
N THR A 305 -8.34 10.46 -5.23
CA THR A 305 -7.04 10.35 -4.59
C THR A 305 -6.07 11.16 -5.43
N LEU A 306 -5.35 12.13 -4.82
CA LEU A 306 -4.50 13.05 -5.58
C LEU A 306 -3.07 12.52 -5.78
N LYS A 307 -2.69 11.42 -5.11
CA LYS A 307 -1.40 10.79 -5.30
C LYS A 307 -1.46 9.31 -4.97
N ARG A 308 -1.13 8.49 -5.93
CA ARG A 308 -0.94 7.06 -5.77
C ARG A 308 -0.07 6.54 -6.90
N ASP A 309 0.98 5.83 -6.58
CA ASP A 309 1.82 5.18 -7.58
C ASP A 309 1.35 3.72 -7.77
N TYR A 310 1.34 3.25 -9.00
CA TYR A 310 0.96 1.88 -9.30
C TYR A 310 1.87 1.28 -10.36
N PHE A 311 2.43 0.11 -10.10
CA PHE A 311 3.18 -0.65 -11.09
C PHE A 311 2.35 -1.82 -11.58
N GLN A 312 2.04 -1.83 -12.87
CA GLN A 312 1.29 -2.90 -13.53
C GLN A 312 2.24 -4.02 -13.97
N GLY A 313 2.19 -5.16 -13.28
CA GLY A 313 2.99 -6.34 -13.62
C GLY A 313 2.22 -7.44 -14.36
N SER A 314 0.95 -7.22 -14.72
CA SER A 314 0.10 -8.26 -15.30
C SER A 314 0.39 -8.49 -16.80
N TYR A 315 0.03 -9.67 -17.29
CA TYR A 315 0.14 -9.99 -18.73
C TYR A 315 -0.81 -9.14 -19.59
N TYR A 316 -1.90 -8.65 -19.04
CA TYR A 316 -2.77 -7.68 -19.75
C TYR A 316 -2.08 -6.37 -20.06
N PHE A 317 -1.15 -5.98 -19.22
CA PHE A 317 -0.36 -4.77 -19.46
C PHE A 317 0.79 -5.02 -20.44
N TRP A 318 1.48 -6.17 -20.30
CA TRP A 318 2.69 -6.46 -21.05
C TRP A 318 2.47 -7.20 -22.36
N GLY A 319 1.32 -7.86 -22.53
CA GLY A 319 1.04 -8.75 -23.67
C GLY A 319 1.90 -10.01 -23.65
N ALA A 320 3.04 -9.96 -24.31
CA ALA A 320 4.02 -11.03 -24.25
C ALA A 320 4.71 -11.06 -22.89
N ASN A 321 4.38 -12.05 -22.05
CA ASN A 321 4.94 -12.19 -20.71
C ASN A 321 5.71 -13.49 -20.57
N GLY A 322 7.03 -13.38 -20.57
CA GLY A 322 7.93 -14.53 -20.49
C GLY A 322 7.84 -15.35 -19.22
N ARG A 323 7.30 -14.79 -18.11
CA ARG A 323 7.17 -15.53 -16.85
C ARG A 323 6.03 -16.56 -16.84
N GLN A 324 5.05 -16.42 -17.72
CA GLN A 324 3.85 -17.27 -17.70
C GLN A 324 3.77 -18.27 -18.87
N GLY A 325 4.80 -18.32 -19.71
CA GLY A 325 4.89 -19.21 -20.85
C GLY A 325 4.14 -18.71 -22.09
N PRO A 326 4.36 -19.36 -23.24
CA PRO A 326 3.88 -18.87 -24.54
C PRO A 326 2.36 -18.81 -24.68
N TRP A 327 1.60 -19.60 -23.93
CA TRP A 327 0.13 -19.61 -23.98
C TRP A 327 -0.55 -18.41 -23.32
N PHE A 328 0.19 -17.58 -22.57
CA PHE A 328 -0.32 -16.33 -22.00
C PHE A 328 0.16 -15.09 -22.78
N SER A 329 0.76 -15.29 -23.96
CA SER A 329 1.32 -14.21 -24.79
C SER A 329 0.29 -13.71 -25.80
N THR A 330 -0.86 -13.24 -25.33
CA THR A 330 -1.89 -12.65 -26.17
C THR A 330 -1.63 -11.14 -26.28
N ALA A 331 -1.44 -10.64 -27.50
CA ALA A 331 -1.40 -9.21 -27.78
C ALA A 331 -2.81 -8.64 -27.77
N LEU A 332 -3.00 -7.51 -27.12
CA LEU A 332 -4.21 -6.70 -27.18
C LEU A 332 -3.94 -5.49 -28.07
N LYS A 333 -4.98 -4.87 -28.62
CA LYS A 333 -4.84 -3.68 -29.49
C LYS A 333 -3.97 -2.57 -28.87
N GLY A 334 -4.03 -2.39 -27.55
CA GLY A 334 -3.18 -1.40 -26.87
C GLY A 334 -1.68 -1.72 -26.89
N HIS A 335 -1.29 -2.98 -27.20
CA HIS A 335 0.10 -3.37 -27.34
C HIS A 335 0.69 -3.07 -28.73
N ASP A 336 -0.09 -2.56 -29.69
CA ASP A 336 0.39 -2.16 -31.01
C ASP A 336 1.45 -1.05 -30.94
N ASP A 337 1.51 -0.30 -29.81
CA ASP A 337 2.52 0.70 -29.52
C ASP A 337 3.79 0.08 -28.90
N TYR A 338 4.30 -0.99 -29.52
CA TYR A 338 5.59 -1.58 -29.17
C TYR A 338 6.70 -1.10 -30.11
N PHE A 339 7.95 -1.21 -29.66
CA PHE A 339 9.13 -0.84 -30.44
C PHE A 339 9.28 -1.70 -31.69
N ARG A 340 9.44 -1.05 -32.84
CA ARG A 340 9.67 -1.65 -34.16
C ARG A 340 10.68 -0.80 -34.92
N ASN A 341 11.78 -1.40 -35.33
CA ASN A 341 12.78 -0.80 -36.20
C ASN A 341 12.87 -1.47 -37.59
N ASP A 342 11.98 -2.39 -37.90
CA ASP A 342 11.87 -3.10 -39.17
C ASP A 342 10.88 -2.34 -40.07
N GLU A 343 11.38 -1.81 -41.19
CA GLU A 343 10.59 -1.14 -42.24
C GLU A 343 9.60 -2.08 -42.94
N ALA A 344 9.91 -3.39 -42.96
CA ALA A 344 9.06 -4.42 -43.55
C ALA A 344 7.89 -4.82 -42.64
N SER A 345 7.83 -4.32 -41.41
CA SER A 345 6.73 -4.59 -40.48
C SER A 345 5.39 -4.10 -41.06
N PRO A 346 4.31 -4.93 -41.06
CA PRO A 346 2.99 -4.50 -41.51
C PRO A 346 2.43 -3.28 -40.78
N LEU A 347 2.91 -3.03 -39.56
CA LEU A 347 2.52 -1.87 -38.75
C LEU A 347 3.48 -0.68 -38.90
N GLY A 348 4.50 -0.80 -39.78
CA GLY A 348 5.54 0.21 -39.96
C GLY A 348 6.52 0.29 -38.78
N THR A 349 7.49 1.19 -38.90
CA THR A 349 8.46 1.47 -37.82
C THR A 349 7.81 2.25 -36.68
N ASN A 350 8.24 1.99 -35.44
CA ASN A 350 7.82 2.72 -34.24
C ASN A 350 8.99 2.80 -33.27
N LEU A 351 9.86 3.79 -33.46
CA LEU A 351 11.03 4.00 -32.60
C LEU A 351 10.68 4.73 -31.28
N ASN A 352 9.62 5.53 -31.28
CA ASN A 352 9.17 6.27 -30.10
C ASN A 352 7.99 5.56 -29.42
N SER A 353 8.11 4.26 -29.20
CA SER A 353 7.05 3.44 -28.65
C SER A 353 6.90 3.58 -27.13
N TYR A 354 5.69 3.32 -26.66
CA TYR A 354 5.42 3.18 -25.22
C TYR A 354 6.04 1.89 -24.67
N TYR A 355 5.76 0.73 -25.33
CA TYR A 355 6.26 -0.57 -24.91
C TYR A 355 7.63 -0.90 -25.54
N PRO A 356 8.49 -1.67 -24.84
CA PRO A 356 9.68 -2.22 -25.43
C PRO A 356 9.33 -3.24 -26.50
N ARG A 357 10.32 -3.77 -27.21
CA ARG A 357 10.10 -4.88 -28.12
C ARG A 357 9.52 -6.10 -27.34
N PRO A 358 8.51 -6.79 -27.87
CA PRO A 358 7.95 -7.97 -27.23
C PRO A 358 8.93 -9.14 -27.28
N LEU A 359 9.06 -9.84 -26.15
CA LEU A 359 9.99 -10.95 -26.01
C LEU A 359 9.27 -12.15 -25.38
N PHE A 360 9.60 -13.37 -25.89
CA PHE A 360 9.16 -14.64 -25.31
C PHE A 360 10.22 -15.18 -24.34
N ASN A 361 9.77 -15.86 -23.29
CA ASN A 361 10.62 -16.55 -22.30
C ASN A 361 11.63 -15.66 -21.55
N THR A 362 11.41 -14.37 -21.53
CA THR A 362 12.23 -13.44 -20.74
C THR A 362 11.39 -12.27 -20.27
N ASP A 363 11.67 -11.80 -19.06
CA ASP A 363 11.02 -10.66 -18.43
C ASP A 363 11.99 -9.49 -18.22
N LYS A 364 13.13 -9.49 -18.92
CA LYS A 364 14.20 -8.50 -18.75
C LYS A 364 13.74 -7.06 -18.90
N ASN A 365 12.76 -6.80 -19.80
CA ASN A 365 12.14 -5.48 -20.00
C ASN A 365 10.94 -5.21 -19.05
N GLN A 366 10.48 -6.22 -18.31
CA GLN A 366 9.25 -6.18 -17.51
C GLN A 366 9.55 -6.05 -16.02
N GLN A 367 10.77 -5.67 -15.68
CA GLN A 367 11.16 -5.41 -14.29
C GLN A 367 10.36 -4.23 -13.72
N SER A 368 10.15 -4.23 -12.40
CA SER A 368 9.63 -3.05 -11.70
C SER A 368 10.55 -1.87 -11.94
N GLN A 369 10.05 -0.78 -12.53
CA GLN A 369 10.89 0.29 -13.05
C GLN A 369 10.15 1.63 -13.16
N THR A 370 10.89 2.71 -13.25
CA THR A 370 10.33 4.07 -13.28
C THR A 370 9.52 4.40 -14.53
N LYS A 371 9.88 3.84 -15.72
CA LYS A 371 9.18 4.13 -16.98
C LYS A 371 7.70 3.71 -16.94
N TYR A 372 7.40 2.59 -16.31
CA TYR A 372 6.06 2.01 -16.27
C TYR A 372 5.39 2.14 -14.92
N LEU A 373 5.98 2.92 -14.02
CA LEU A 373 5.31 3.35 -12.81
C LEU A 373 4.23 4.36 -13.21
N GLN A 374 2.99 4.02 -12.96
CA GLN A 374 1.85 4.84 -13.34
C GLN A 374 1.39 5.70 -12.16
N ASP A 375 0.95 6.91 -12.46
CA ASP A 375 0.15 7.71 -11.55
C ASP A 375 -1.28 7.19 -11.60
N ALA A 376 -1.75 6.66 -10.46
CA ALA A 376 -3.10 6.12 -10.28
C ALA A 376 -3.94 7.05 -9.38
N SER A 377 -3.67 8.36 -9.46
CA SER A 377 -4.43 9.41 -8.78
C SER A 377 -5.80 9.67 -9.44
#